data_fac9c6186d041f127b69959612eccebc
#
_entry.id   fac9c6186d041f127b69959612eccebc
#
_cell.length_a   1.000
_cell.length_b   1.000
_cell.length_c   1.000
_cell.angle_alpha   90.00
_cell.angle_beta   90.00
_cell.angle_gamma   90.00
#
_symmetry.space_group_name_H-M   'P 1'
#
loop_
_entity.id
_entity.type
_entity.pdbx_description
1 polymer ?
#
loop_
_entity_poly.entity_id
_entity_poly.type
_entity_poly.pdbx_seq_one_letter_code
_entity_poly.pdbx_strand_id
1 'polypeptide(L)'
;MSDERQLLEAARAGDGQAFALLVGPYQAQLRAHCYRMLGSLTDAEDALQETMLRAWSGLARFEARSSLRSWLYRIATNASLRMIEKRPKRVLPIDYGPAADPHVALAEPLTESIWLEPYPDGELGVEAVLLGPDARYEQRESIELAFAAAIQHLPARQRAVLILRDVLGFSARETAEALGTTPVSVDSALQRAHKAIEERVPAQTQQATLRALGDSELREIVERFTAAWKRNDVDAVVAMLVDDARMTMPPWPSWYSGRDAVATFLRGWPLSARKRWRLLPTGANGQPAVAGYLWDEQTTAFRAETIIVLTFHAASIEEITAFRSRGPALRAARAPTNVSELNRRATQPGGPSRPRTIGAASSE
;
A
#
# COMPACT_ATOMS: atom_id res chain seq x y z
N MET A 1 -12.79 30.14 -3.91
CA MET A 1 -11.83 31.22 -3.55
C MET A 1 -12.29 32.08 -2.37
N SER A 2 -13.57 32.48 -2.26
CA SER A 2 -14.09 33.24 -1.10
C SER A 2 -14.04 32.42 0.20
N ASP A 3 -14.36 31.14 0.12
CA ASP A 3 -14.51 30.21 1.25
C ASP A 3 -13.15 29.85 1.90
N GLU A 4 -12.13 29.52 1.10
CA GLU A 4 -10.79 29.20 1.60
C GLU A 4 -10.14 30.37 2.33
N ARG A 5 -10.37 31.59 1.85
CA ARG A 5 -9.84 32.81 2.49
C ARG A 5 -10.49 33.07 3.84
N GLN A 6 -11.79 32.88 3.95
CA GLN A 6 -12.53 32.99 5.21
C GLN A 6 -12.09 31.94 6.22
N LEU A 7 -11.94 30.66 5.79
CA LEU A 7 -11.42 29.60 6.64
C LEU A 7 -10.00 29.91 7.12
N LEU A 8 -9.15 30.43 6.25
CA LEU A 8 -7.78 30.81 6.63
C LEU A 8 -7.75 31.92 7.69
N GLU A 9 -8.59 32.95 7.55
CA GLU A 9 -8.68 34.05 8.51
C GLU A 9 -9.23 33.57 9.86
N ALA A 10 -10.27 32.76 9.88
CA ALA A 10 -10.83 32.17 11.09
C ALA A 10 -9.84 31.25 11.79
N ALA A 11 -9.15 30.38 11.04
CA ALA A 11 -8.13 29.47 11.57
C ALA A 11 -6.94 30.25 12.16
N ARG A 12 -6.52 31.37 11.56
CA ARG A 12 -5.50 32.28 12.12
C ARG A 12 -5.93 32.95 13.43
N ALA A 13 -7.24 33.18 13.58
CA ALA A 13 -7.80 33.69 14.82
C ALA A 13 -7.94 32.62 15.92
N GLY A 14 -7.54 31.37 15.64
CA GLY A 14 -7.53 30.27 16.60
C GLY A 14 -8.76 29.34 16.50
N ASP A 15 -9.55 29.44 15.44
CA ASP A 15 -10.67 28.52 15.20
C ASP A 15 -10.15 27.16 14.69
N GLY A 16 -10.17 26.14 15.56
CA GLY A 16 -9.73 24.77 15.26
C GLY A 16 -10.63 24.07 14.24
N GLN A 17 -11.93 24.43 14.17
CA GLN A 17 -12.86 23.85 13.20
C GLN A 17 -12.58 24.41 11.79
N ALA A 18 -12.36 25.71 11.69
CA ALA A 18 -11.95 26.33 10.43
C ALA A 18 -10.61 25.77 9.93
N PHE A 19 -9.66 25.52 10.83
CA PHE A 19 -8.40 24.84 10.48
C PHE A 19 -8.64 23.42 9.95
N ALA A 20 -9.45 22.62 10.63
CA ALA A 20 -9.76 21.26 10.22
C ALA A 20 -10.40 21.21 8.82
N LEU A 21 -11.34 22.15 8.52
CA LEU A 21 -11.95 22.28 7.21
C LEU A 21 -10.94 22.75 6.14
N LEU A 22 -10.01 23.65 6.49
CA LEU A 22 -9.00 24.20 5.60
C LEU A 22 -7.98 23.14 5.16
N VAL A 23 -7.53 22.28 6.09
CA VAL A 23 -6.48 21.26 5.81
C VAL A 23 -7.04 19.88 5.48
N GLY A 24 -8.32 19.63 5.75
CA GLY A 24 -8.99 18.35 5.54
C GLY A 24 -8.78 17.78 4.13
N PRO A 25 -8.98 18.56 3.05
CA PRO A 25 -8.78 18.11 1.68
C PRO A 25 -7.35 17.61 1.37
N TYR A 26 -6.35 18.07 2.12
CA TYR A 26 -4.94 17.72 1.88
C TYR A 26 -4.48 16.48 2.66
N GLN A 27 -5.20 16.03 3.69
CA GLN A 27 -4.70 15.01 4.63
C GLN A 27 -4.33 13.69 3.95
N ALA A 28 -5.20 13.17 3.07
CA ALA A 28 -4.94 11.91 2.38
C ALA A 28 -3.71 12.01 1.45
N GLN A 29 -3.58 13.11 0.71
CA GLN A 29 -2.45 13.35 -0.18
C GLN A 29 -1.15 13.53 0.60
N LEU A 30 -1.18 14.24 1.72
CA LEU A 30 -0.03 14.41 2.61
C LEU A 30 0.39 13.09 3.25
N ARG A 31 -0.56 12.24 3.64
CA ARG A 31 -0.29 10.88 4.13
C ARG A 31 0.43 10.04 3.08
N ALA A 32 -0.09 10.01 1.85
CA ALA A 32 0.53 9.31 0.73
C ALA A 32 1.94 9.86 0.43
N HIS A 33 2.15 11.17 0.52
CA HIS A 33 3.48 11.79 0.41
C HIS A 33 4.43 11.31 1.52
N CYS A 34 3.99 11.36 2.78
CA CYS A 34 4.78 10.87 3.90
C CYS A 34 5.11 9.38 3.76
N TYR A 35 4.15 8.56 3.27
CA TYR A 35 4.40 7.14 3.02
C TYR A 35 5.47 6.94 1.93
N ARG A 36 5.41 7.65 0.80
CA ARG A 36 6.47 7.59 -0.23
C ARG A 36 7.84 7.96 0.35
N MET A 37 7.87 8.96 1.21
CA MET A 37 9.10 9.37 1.89
C MET A 37 9.64 8.31 2.86
N LEU A 38 8.78 7.62 3.61
CA LEU A 38 9.13 6.83 4.78
C LEU A 38 9.04 5.31 4.57
N GLY A 39 8.23 4.84 3.59
CA GLY A 39 8.01 3.42 3.33
C GLY A 39 7.23 2.68 4.43
N SER A 40 6.58 3.39 5.34
CA SER A 40 5.79 2.84 6.45
C SER A 40 4.54 3.66 6.65
N LEU A 41 3.39 3.00 6.76
CA LEU A 41 2.10 3.64 7.03
C LEU A 41 2.10 4.25 8.44
N THR A 42 2.63 3.52 9.41
CA THR A 42 2.75 3.99 10.80
C THR A 42 3.59 5.26 10.88
N ASP A 43 4.76 5.27 10.24
CA ASP A 43 5.62 6.43 10.20
C ASP A 43 5.00 7.59 9.42
N ALA A 44 4.21 7.30 8.38
CA ALA A 44 3.50 8.31 7.61
C ALA A 44 2.39 8.97 8.41
N GLU A 45 1.68 8.22 9.25
CA GLU A 45 0.69 8.76 10.18
C GLU A 45 1.34 9.67 11.23
N ASP A 46 2.47 9.27 11.82
CA ASP A 46 3.24 10.10 12.76
C ASP A 46 3.72 11.40 12.09
N ALA A 47 4.26 11.29 10.87
CA ALA A 47 4.71 12.46 10.10
C ALA A 47 3.55 13.40 9.73
N LEU A 48 2.37 12.86 9.43
CA LEU A 48 1.17 13.64 9.16
C LEU A 48 0.71 14.39 10.41
N GLN A 49 0.66 13.72 11.55
CA GLN A 49 0.30 14.35 12.83
C GLN A 49 1.26 15.50 13.17
N GLU A 50 2.56 15.27 13.06
CA GLU A 50 3.58 16.31 13.25
C GLU A 50 3.41 17.47 12.26
N THR A 51 3.04 17.16 11.02
CA THR A 51 2.73 18.16 9.98
C THR A 51 1.55 19.02 10.39
N MET A 52 0.45 18.42 10.86
CA MET A 52 -0.75 19.15 11.30
C MET A 52 -0.44 20.05 12.52
N LEU A 53 0.29 19.54 13.48
CA LEU A 53 0.70 20.33 14.66
C LEU A 53 1.56 21.55 14.28
N ARG A 54 2.52 21.36 13.37
CA ARG A 54 3.37 22.44 12.86
C ARG A 54 2.61 23.41 11.97
N ALA A 55 1.68 22.92 11.17
CA ALA A 55 0.83 23.78 10.37
C ALA A 55 -0.07 24.64 11.26
N TRP A 56 -0.69 24.06 12.29
CA TRP A 56 -1.49 24.82 13.25
C TRP A 56 -0.68 25.94 13.94
N SER A 57 0.48 25.58 14.52
CA SER A 57 1.32 26.56 15.23
C SER A 57 1.98 27.59 14.30
N GLY A 58 2.18 27.25 13.03
CA GLY A 58 2.79 28.14 12.03
C GLY A 58 1.81 29.01 11.25
N LEU A 59 0.48 28.74 11.34
CA LEU A 59 -0.53 29.36 10.49
C LEU A 59 -0.61 30.87 10.65
N ALA A 60 -0.45 31.37 11.86
CA ALA A 60 -0.43 32.82 12.15
C ALA A 60 0.69 33.57 11.40
N ARG A 61 1.79 32.86 11.05
CA ARG A 61 2.93 33.40 10.32
C ARG A 61 2.93 33.07 8.83
N PHE A 62 1.89 32.37 8.36
CA PHE A 62 1.74 32.03 6.95
C PHE A 62 1.34 33.27 6.16
N GLU A 63 2.27 33.86 5.43
CA GLU A 63 2.08 35.12 4.71
C GLU A 63 1.46 34.96 3.31
N ALA A 64 1.04 33.76 2.93
CA ALA A 64 0.47 33.42 1.61
C ALA A 64 1.39 33.79 0.41
N ARG A 65 2.72 33.81 0.62
CA ARG A 65 3.72 33.98 -0.46
C ARG A 65 3.77 32.76 -1.38
N SER A 66 3.32 31.60 -0.90
CA SER A 66 3.13 30.35 -1.64
C SER A 66 1.70 29.84 -1.43
N SER A 67 1.25 28.91 -2.26
CA SER A 67 -0.03 28.24 -2.01
C SER A 67 -0.04 27.50 -0.66
N LEU A 68 -1.23 27.34 -0.06
CA LEU A 68 -1.40 26.55 1.16
C LEU A 68 -0.89 25.11 0.92
N ARG A 69 -1.16 24.55 -0.26
CA ARG A 69 -0.65 23.24 -0.70
C ARG A 69 0.87 23.18 -0.60
N SER A 70 1.59 24.10 -1.25
CA SER A 70 3.06 24.12 -1.23
C SER A 70 3.63 24.27 0.18
N TRP A 71 2.99 25.07 1.02
CA TRP A 71 3.38 25.26 2.41
C TRP A 71 3.21 23.99 3.25
N LEU A 72 2.06 23.28 3.12
CA LEU A 72 1.81 22.02 3.82
C LEU A 72 2.79 20.93 3.40
N TYR A 73 3.04 20.78 2.08
CA TYR A 73 4.02 19.82 1.58
C TYR A 73 5.44 20.11 2.03
N ARG A 74 5.83 21.39 2.17
CA ARG A 74 7.12 21.78 2.77
C ARG A 74 7.24 21.29 4.20
N ILE A 75 6.18 21.44 5.01
CA ILE A 75 6.18 20.96 6.41
C ILE A 75 6.28 19.45 6.45
N ALA A 76 5.46 18.74 5.65
CA ALA A 76 5.42 17.28 5.60
C ALA A 76 6.76 16.67 5.14
N THR A 77 7.36 17.25 4.09
CA THR A 77 8.68 16.82 3.60
C THR A 77 9.75 16.98 4.67
N ASN A 78 9.78 18.14 5.36
CA ASN A 78 10.75 18.37 6.41
C ASN A 78 10.52 17.50 7.66
N ALA A 79 9.26 17.16 7.99
CA ALA A 79 8.94 16.19 9.04
C ALA A 79 9.48 14.80 8.66
N SER A 80 9.19 14.34 7.45
CA SER A 80 9.67 13.05 6.93
C SER A 80 11.20 12.97 6.86
N LEU A 81 11.88 14.01 6.39
CA LEU A 81 13.36 14.04 6.35
C LEU A 81 13.99 13.86 7.74
N ARG A 82 13.46 14.55 8.76
CA ARG A 82 13.93 14.40 10.15
C ARG A 82 13.69 12.99 10.71
N MET A 83 12.61 12.33 10.30
CA MET A 83 12.34 10.95 10.71
C MET A 83 13.31 9.97 10.04
N ILE A 84 13.63 10.16 8.76
CA ILE A 84 14.59 9.33 8.02
C ILE A 84 15.98 9.37 8.67
N GLU A 85 16.41 10.53 9.17
CA GLU A 85 17.71 10.66 9.84
C GLU A 85 17.84 9.79 11.10
N LYS A 86 16.73 9.43 11.72
CA LYS A 86 16.66 8.70 13.00
C LYS A 86 16.27 7.23 12.85
N ARG A 87 15.89 6.78 11.67
CA ARG A 87 15.33 5.45 11.43
C ARG A 87 16.12 4.70 10.36
N PRO A 88 16.19 3.35 10.42
CA PRO A 88 16.81 2.57 9.37
C PRO A 88 16.03 2.71 8.06
N LYS A 89 16.72 2.46 6.95
CA LYS A 89 16.15 2.38 5.62
C LYS A 89 15.13 1.24 5.56
N ARG A 90 13.98 1.49 4.93
CA ARG A 90 12.96 0.46 4.66
C ARG A 90 13.35 -0.35 3.44
N VAL A 91 13.16 -1.66 3.50
CA VAL A 91 13.48 -2.61 2.42
C VAL A 91 12.42 -3.71 2.32
N LEU A 92 12.42 -4.44 1.22
CA LEU A 92 11.75 -5.74 1.09
C LEU A 92 12.76 -6.87 1.35
N PRO A 93 12.31 -8.09 1.67
CA PRO A 93 13.20 -9.22 1.89
C PRO A 93 14.18 -9.49 0.73
N ILE A 94 13.74 -9.27 -0.50
CA ILE A 94 14.58 -9.41 -1.70
C ILE A 94 15.79 -8.46 -1.71
N ASP A 95 15.68 -7.29 -1.10
CA ASP A 95 16.77 -6.32 -0.96
C ASP A 95 17.63 -6.56 0.28
N TYR A 96 17.19 -7.45 1.18
CA TYR A 96 17.87 -7.72 2.45
C TYR A 96 18.91 -8.82 2.36
N GLY A 97 18.63 -9.89 1.59
CA GLY A 97 19.53 -11.01 1.45
C GLY A 97 19.19 -11.90 0.24
N PRO A 98 19.98 -12.95 0.00
CA PRO A 98 19.73 -13.91 -1.09
C PRO A 98 18.44 -14.72 -0.84
N ALA A 99 17.93 -15.34 -1.91
CA ALA A 99 16.82 -16.27 -1.82
C ALA A 99 17.14 -17.43 -0.85
N ALA A 100 16.17 -17.79 -0.03
CA ALA A 100 16.31 -18.85 0.96
C ALA A 100 16.10 -20.23 0.32
N ASP A 101 16.74 -21.26 0.89
CA ASP A 101 16.43 -22.65 0.58
C ASP A 101 15.07 -23.02 1.20
N PRO A 102 14.08 -23.47 0.41
CA PRO A 102 12.75 -23.82 0.92
C PRO A 102 12.73 -25.07 1.81
N HIS A 103 13.81 -25.85 1.85
CA HIS A 103 13.95 -27.03 2.70
C HIS A 103 14.53 -26.72 4.09
N VAL A 104 15.06 -25.52 4.29
CA VAL A 104 15.56 -25.04 5.57
C VAL A 104 14.41 -24.41 6.37
N ALA A 105 14.45 -24.56 7.70
CA ALA A 105 13.49 -23.94 8.59
C ALA A 105 13.45 -22.42 8.38
N LEU A 106 12.24 -21.84 8.44
CA LEU A 106 12.04 -20.41 8.31
C LEU A 106 12.85 -19.66 9.38
N ALA A 107 13.60 -18.66 8.97
CA ALA A 107 14.35 -17.80 9.88
C ALA A 107 13.41 -17.10 10.88
N GLU A 108 13.96 -16.62 11.99
CA GLU A 108 13.18 -15.80 12.93
C GLU A 108 12.77 -14.47 12.29
N PRO A 109 11.56 -13.96 12.59
CA PRO A 109 11.12 -12.68 12.10
C PRO A 109 11.96 -11.55 12.69
N LEU A 110 12.40 -10.63 11.87
CA LEU A 110 13.07 -9.42 12.34
C LEU A 110 12.03 -8.41 12.83
N THR A 111 12.04 -8.18 14.14
CA THR A 111 11.08 -7.25 14.78
C THR A 111 11.46 -5.80 14.60
N GLU A 112 12.64 -5.52 14.08
CA GLU A 112 13.09 -4.17 13.76
C GLU A 112 12.24 -3.54 12.66
N SER A 113 12.05 -2.23 12.78
CA SER A 113 11.24 -1.45 11.84
C SER A 113 11.97 -1.18 10.51
N ILE A 114 12.50 -2.25 9.88
CA ILE A 114 13.27 -2.15 8.61
C ILE A 114 12.43 -2.53 7.38
N TRP A 115 11.21 -3.02 7.57
CA TRP A 115 10.41 -3.50 6.46
C TRP A 115 9.53 -2.41 5.87
N LEU A 116 9.44 -2.41 4.53
CA LEU A 116 8.40 -1.67 3.84
C LEU A 116 7.03 -2.18 4.32
N GLU A 117 6.09 -1.27 4.57
CA GLU A 117 4.70 -1.61 4.91
C GLU A 117 3.78 -1.41 3.71
N PRO A 118 2.70 -2.21 3.57
CA PRO A 118 1.74 -2.00 2.49
C PRO A 118 0.93 -0.73 2.73
N TYR A 119 0.57 -0.02 1.66
CA TYR A 119 -0.32 1.13 1.70
C TYR A 119 -1.73 0.73 1.25
N PRO A 120 -2.75 0.73 2.12
CA PRO A 120 -4.10 0.35 1.75
C PRO A 120 -4.72 1.35 0.76
N ASP A 121 -5.32 0.85 -0.33
CA ASP A 121 -5.92 1.72 -1.36
C ASP A 121 -7.08 2.56 -0.84
N GLY A 122 -7.82 2.08 0.15
CA GLY A 122 -8.88 2.84 0.82
C GLY A 122 -8.41 4.13 1.51
N GLU A 123 -7.11 4.26 1.78
CA GLU A 123 -6.49 5.44 2.38
C GLU A 123 -6.00 6.48 1.34
N LEU A 124 -6.14 6.19 0.03
CA LEU A 124 -5.76 7.11 -1.05
C LEU A 124 -6.63 8.38 -1.12
N GLY A 125 -7.76 8.38 -0.41
CA GLY A 125 -8.65 9.52 -0.24
C GLY A 125 -9.74 9.62 -1.32
N VAL A 126 -10.83 10.32 -0.95
CA VAL A 126 -12.02 10.49 -1.80
C VAL A 126 -11.71 11.30 -3.07
N GLU A 127 -10.68 12.16 -3.04
CA GLU A 127 -10.26 12.93 -4.21
C GLU A 127 -9.71 12.06 -5.34
N ALA A 128 -9.13 10.88 -5.03
CA ALA A 128 -8.80 9.91 -6.06
C ALA A 128 -10.03 9.47 -6.87
N VAL A 129 -11.22 9.56 -6.28
CA VAL A 129 -12.50 9.30 -6.96
C VAL A 129 -12.92 10.46 -7.85
N LEU A 130 -12.54 11.70 -7.50
CA LEU A 130 -12.88 12.93 -8.24
C LEU A 130 -11.87 13.26 -9.35
N LEU A 131 -10.67 12.68 -9.31
CA LEU A 131 -9.68 12.82 -10.36
C LEU A 131 -10.12 12.10 -11.64
N GLY A 132 -9.74 12.66 -12.79
CA GLY A 132 -9.91 11.97 -14.07
C GLY A 132 -9.16 10.62 -14.08
N PRO A 133 -9.51 9.71 -15.02
CA PRO A 133 -8.89 8.38 -15.07
C PRO A 133 -7.35 8.42 -15.07
N ASP A 134 -6.75 9.29 -15.87
CA ASP A 134 -5.29 9.40 -16.00
C ASP A 134 -4.61 9.80 -14.68
N ALA A 135 -5.13 10.81 -14.00
CA ALA A 135 -4.60 11.26 -12.71
C ALA A 135 -4.75 10.21 -11.58
N ARG A 136 -5.77 9.36 -11.66
CA ARG A 136 -5.91 8.19 -10.76
C ARG A 136 -4.82 7.16 -11.01
N TYR A 137 -4.48 6.93 -12.27
CA TYR A 137 -3.42 5.98 -12.63
C TYR A 137 -2.06 6.47 -12.17
N GLU A 138 -1.70 7.73 -12.44
CA GLU A 138 -0.46 8.35 -11.98
C GLU A 138 -0.31 8.28 -10.45
N GLN A 139 -1.41 8.53 -9.72
CA GLN A 139 -1.42 8.38 -8.27
C GLN A 139 -1.15 6.96 -7.81
N ARG A 140 -1.73 5.95 -8.48
CA ARG A 140 -1.52 4.53 -8.17
C ARG A 140 -0.13 4.07 -8.54
N GLU A 141 0.39 4.45 -9.71
CA GLU A 141 1.76 4.15 -10.11
C GLU A 141 2.78 4.64 -9.08
N SER A 142 2.55 5.82 -8.53
CA SER A 142 3.46 6.44 -7.55
C SER A 142 3.47 5.80 -6.16
N ILE A 143 2.57 4.83 -5.90
CA ILE A 143 2.54 4.03 -4.66
C ILE A 143 2.70 2.54 -4.93
N GLU A 144 2.85 2.09 -6.18
CA GLU A 144 3.14 0.70 -6.51
C GLU A 144 4.29 0.17 -5.66
N LEU A 145 4.18 -1.09 -5.26
CA LEU A 145 5.13 -1.69 -4.33
C LEU A 145 6.57 -1.62 -4.85
N ALA A 146 6.76 -1.89 -6.15
CA ALA A 146 8.08 -1.80 -6.80
C ALA A 146 8.64 -0.37 -6.76
N PHE A 147 7.81 0.64 -7.08
CA PHE A 147 8.22 2.03 -7.00
C PHE A 147 8.50 2.46 -5.55
N ALA A 148 7.59 2.13 -4.62
CA ALA A 148 7.76 2.44 -3.20
C ALA A 148 9.05 1.82 -2.63
N ALA A 149 9.39 0.58 -3.01
CA ALA A 149 10.65 -0.08 -2.65
C ALA A 149 11.86 0.60 -3.29
N ALA A 150 11.81 0.86 -4.61
CA ALA A 150 12.92 1.45 -5.34
C ALA A 150 13.35 2.82 -4.79
N ILE A 151 12.38 3.70 -4.50
CA ILE A 151 12.70 5.05 -3.98
C ILE A 151 13.30 5.01 -2.57
N GLN A 152 13.08 3.94 -1.78
CA GLN A 152 13.75 3.80 -0.48
C GLN A 152 15.27 3.64 -0.62
N HIS A 153 15.78 3.27 -1.80
CA HIS A 153 17.23 3.19 -2.08
C HIS A 153 17.87 4.56 -2.35
N LEU A 154 17.07 5.58 -2.62
CA LEU A 154 17.58 6.94 -2.83
C LEU A 154 18.02 7.61 -1.52
N PRO A 155 19.07 8.45 -1.54
CA PRO A 155 19.33 9.39 -0.48
C PRO A 155 18.08 10.25 -0.21
N ALA A 156 17.77 10.53 1.07
CA ALA A 156 16.51 11.15 1.49
C ALA A 156 16.15 12.45 0.74
N ARG A 157 17.14 13.30 0.45
CA ARG A 157 16.91 14.54 -0.32
C ARG A 157 16.64 14.28 -1.80
N GLN A 158 17.29 13.29 -2.42
CA GLN A 158 17.00 12.92 -3.81
C GLN A 158 15.60 12.30 -3.93
N ARG A 159 15.19 11.48 -2.96
CA ARG A 159 13.83 10.95 -2.85
C ARG A 159 12.80 12.08 -2.75
N ALA A 160 13.03 13.06 -1.87
CA ALA A 160 12.15 14.22 -1.74
C ALA A 160 12.02 15.00 -3.04
N VAL A 161 13.14 15.25 -3.74
CA VAL A 161 13.13 15.94 -5.04
C VAL A 161 12.32 15.16 -6.07
N LEU A 162 12.56 13.85 -6.21
CA LEU A 162 11.83 13.01 -7.17
C LEU A 162 10.31 13.05 -6.89
N ILE A 163 9.89 12.87 -5.64
CA ILE A 163 8.47 12.87 -5.29
C ILE A 163 7.84 14.25 -5.55
N LEU A 164 8.49 15.33 -5.14
CA LEU A 164 7.95 16.68 -5.33
C LEU A 164 7.85 17.05 -6.82
N ARG A 165 8.86 16.71 -7.63
CA ARG A 165 8.92 17.06 -9.04
C ARG A 165 8.03 16.18 -9.91
N ASP A 166 8.21 14.87 -9.85
CA ASP A 166 7.61 13.94 -10.81
C ASP A 166 6.24 13.43 -10.35
N VAL A 167 6.07 13.22 -9.03
CA VAL A 167 4.79 12.69 -8.52
C VAL A 167 3.80 13.80 -8.20
N LEU A 168 4.27 14.92 -7.66
CA LEU A 168 3.41 16.00 -7.16
C LEU A 168 3.35 17.22 -8.09
N GLY A 169 4.19 17.25 -9.15
CA GLY A 169 4.19 18.29 -10.17
C GLY A 169 4.69 19.66 -9.70
N PHE A 170 5.46 19.73 -8.59
CA PHE A 170 6.02 20.99 -8.15
C PHE A 170 7.12 21.47 -9.14
N SER A 171 7.19 22.77 -9.37
CA SER A 171 8.28 23.36 -10.14
C SER A 171 9.64 23.22 -9.42
N ALA A 172 10.75 23.35 -10.16
CA ALA A 172 12.09 23.35 -9.58
C ALA A 172 12.24 24.45 -8.50
N ARG A 173 11.60 25.59 -8.71
CA ARG A 173 11.61 26.72 -7.77
C ARG A 173 10.88 26.38 -6.46
N GLU A 174 9.65 25.87 -6.56
CA GLU A 174 8.85 25.47 -5.36
C GLU A 174 9.55 24.35 -4.59
N THR A 175 10.14 23.38 -5.30
CA THR A 175 10.92 22.30 -4.69
C THR A 175 12.16 22.84 -3.98
N ALA A 176 12.86 23.77 -4.59
CA ALA A 176 14.02 24.44 -3.99
C ALA A 176 13.65 25.21 -2.72
N GLU A 177 12.56 25.96 -2.76
CA GLU A 177 12.01 26.68 -1.59
C GLU A 177 11.61 25.70 -0.47
N ALA A 178 10.98 24.57 -0.81
CA ALA A 178 10.57 23.54 0.16
C ALA A 178 11.76 22.88 0.86
N LEU A 179 12.86 22.66 0.13
CA LEU A 179 14.06 21.96 0.63
C LEU A 179 15.20 22.89 1.09
N GLY A 180 15.00 24.21 1.00
CA GLY A 180 16.03 25.20 1.36
C GLY A 180 17.29 25.07 0.50
N THR A 181 17.13 24.98 -0.82
CA THR A 181 18.21 24.78 -1.79
C THR A 181 18.01 25.66 -3.04
N THR A 182 18.75 25.41 -4.11
CA THR A 182 18.62 26.13 -5.39
C THR A 182 17.94 25.28 -6.47
N PRO A 183 17.25 25.89 -7.46
CA PRO A 183 16.68 25.15 -8.59
C PRO A 183 17.70 24.27 -9.32
N VAL A 184 18.92 24.76 -9.52
CA VAL A 184 20.03 24.00 -10.17
C VAL A 184 20.38 22.74 -9.36
N SER A 185 20.38 22.85 -8.03
CA SER A 185 20.62 21.70 -7.14
C SER A 185 19.47 20.71 -7.21
N VAL A 186 18.23 21.18 -7.35
CA VAL A 186 17.04 20.34 -7.55
C VAL A 186 17.16 19.53 -8.85
N ASP A 187 17.46 20.19 -9.99
CA ASP A 187 17.58 19.51 -11.29
C ASP A 187 18.72 18.47 -11.28
N SER A 188 19.86 18.81 -10.69
CA SER A 188 20.97 17.87 -10.52
C SER A 188 20.62 16.68 -9.60
N ALA A 189 19.84 16.90 -8.56
CA ALA A 189 19.38 15.84 -7.66
C ALA A 189 18.36 14.93 -8.35
N LEU A 190 17.46 15.51 -9.16
CA LEU A 190 16.47 14.78 -9.94
C LEU A 190 17.12 13.85 -10.97
N GLN A 191 18.12 14.35 -11.73
CA GLN A 191 18.86 13.51 -12.67
C GLN A 191 19.54 12.32 -12.00
N ARG A 192 20.16 12.55 -10.82
CA ARG A 192 20.77 11.45 -10.05
C ARG A 192 19.73 10.46 -9.52
N ALA A 193 18.56 10.96 -9.11
CA ALA A 193 17.46 10.10 -8.65
C ALA A 193 16.95 9.22 -9.79
N HIS A 194 16.70 9.77 -10.98
CA HIS A 194 16.27 9.00 -12.16
C HIS A 194 17.26 7.88 -12.46
N LYS A 195 18.54 8.22 -12.63
CA LYS A 195 19.59 7.22 -12.92
C LYS A 195 19.65 6.10 -11.86
N ALA A 196 19.44 6.43 -10.60
CA ALA A 196 19.52 5.44 -9.51
C ALA A 196 18.32 4.50 -9.45
N ILE A 197 17.13 4.91 -9.95
CA ILE A 197 15.94 4.07 -9.97
C ILE A 197 15.70 3.34 -11.27
N GLU A 198 16.29 3.78 -12.42
CA GLU A 198 16.12 3.14 -13.73
C GLU A 198 16.39 1.64 -13.69
N GLU A 199 17.40 1.20 -12.93
CA GLU A 199 17.77 -0.22 -12.81
C GLU A 199 16.86 -1.01 -11.85
N ARG A 200 15.99 -0.33 -11.08
CA ARG A 200 15.21 -0.91 -9.99
C ARG A 200 13.70 -0.91 -10.24
N VAL A 201 13.23 0.01 -11.05
CA VAL A 201 11.82 0.10 -11.43
C VAL A 201 11.61 -0.71 -12.70
N PRO A 202 10.62 -1.62 -12.73
CA PRO A 202 10.28 -2.35 -13.95
C PRO A 202 9.97 -1.40 -15.09
N ALA A 203 10.38 -1.76 -16.31
CA ALA A 203 10.11 -0.96 -17.52
C ALA A 203 8.60 -0.80 -17.78
N GLN A 204 7.80 -1.77 -17.37
CA GLN A 204 6.34 -1.72 -17.42
C GLN A 204 5.79 -1.61 -16.00
N THR A 205 4.98 -0.58 -15.74
CA THR A 205 4.33 -0.39 -14.44
C THR A 205 3.24 -1.44 -14.23
N GLN A 206 2.91 -1.72 -12.96
CA GLN A 206 1.79 -2.61 -12.67
C GLN A 206 0.47 -2.04 -13.19
N GLN A 207 0.27 -0.72 -13.14
CA GLN A 207 -0.94 -0.12 -13.68
C GLN A 207 -1.07 -0.34 -15.19
N ALA A 208 0.03 -0.32 -15.95
CA ALA A 208 0.01 -0.65 -17.37
C ALA A 208 -0.38 -2.12 -17.61
N THR A 209 0.18 -3.05 -16.81
CA THR A 209 -0.16 -4.47 -16.84
C THR A 209 -1.63 -4.71 -16.49
N LEU A 210 -2.12 -4.10 -15.41
CA LEU A 210 -3.51 -4.26 -14.96
C LEU A 210 -4.51 -3.68 -15.96
N ARG A 211 -4.19 -2.55 -16.62
CA ARG A 211 -5.00 -2.02 -17.73
C ARG A 211 -5.09 -2.97 -18.91
N ALA A 212 -3.97 -3.61 -19.27
CA ALA A 212 -3.95 -4.55 -20.39
C ALA A 212 -4.79 -5.79 -20.12
N LEU A 213 -4.82 -6.27 -18.87
CA LEU A 213 -5.67 -7.39 -18.45
C LEU A 213 -7.15 -7.03 -18.43
N GLY A 214 -7.49 -5.83 -17.98
CA GLY A 214 -8.86 -5.40 -17.74
C GLY A 214 -9.50 -5.99 -16.47
N ASP A 215 -10.56 -5.32 -16.02
CA ASP A 215 -11.16 -5.59 -14.70
C ASP A 215 -11.78 -7.00 -14.57
N SER A 216 -12.29 -7.58 -15.66
CA SER A 216 -12.94 -8.90 -15.63
C SER A 216 -11.92 -10.01 -15.43
N GLU A 217 -10.89 -10.03 -16.25
CA GLU A 217 -9.83 -11.06 -16.18
C GLU A 217 -9.07 -10.97 -14.86
N LEU A 218 -8.75 -9.74 -14.43
CA LEU A 218 -8.12 -9.51 -13.15
C LEU A 218 -8.94 -10.07 -11.98
N ARG A 219 -10.24 -9.82 -11.98
CA ARG A 219 -11.16 -10.33 -10.95
C ARG A 219 -11.18 -11.86 -10.94
N GLU A 220 -11.25 -12.50 -12.11
CA GLU A 220 -11.22 -13.96 -12.24
C GLU A 220 -9.91 -14.56 -11.70
N ILE A 221 -8.76 -13.93 -11.97
CA ILE A 221 -7.47 -14.40 -11.46
C ILE A 221 -7.44 -14.29 -9.92
N VAL A 222 -7.87 -13.17 -9.36
CA VAL A 222 -7.91 -12.98 -7.88
C VAL A 222 -8.90 -13.95 -7.23
N GLU A 223 -10.04 -14.24 -7.86
CA GLU A 223 -11.00 -15.22 -7.36
C GLU A 223 -10.42 -16.64 -7.39
N ARG A 224 -9.77 -17.05 -8.48
CA ARG A 224 -9.08 -18.35 -8.58
C ARG A 224 -7.98 -18.48 -7.53
N PHE A 225 -7.13 -17.46 -7.37
CA PHE A 225 -6.10 -17.43 -6.35
C PHE A 225 -6.69 -17.58 -4.94
N THR A 226 -7.71 -16.80 -4.64
CA THR A 226 -8.41 -16.84 -3.35
C THR A 226 -9.06 -18.20 -3.08
N ALA A 227 -9.69 -18.81 -4.09
CA ALA A 227 -10.29 -20.13 -3.97
C ALA A 227 -9.27 -21.24 -3.77
N ALA A 228 -8.16 -21.23 -4.52
CA ALA A 228 -7.06 -22.19 -4.38
C ALA A 228 -6.43 -22.10 -2.98
N TRP A 229 -6.14 -20.89 -2.52
CA TRP A 229 -5.57 -20.66 -1.19
C TRP A 229 -6.48 -21.16 -0.06
N LYS A 230 -7.78 -20.89 -0.13
CA LYS A 230 -8.78 -21.38 0.86
C LYS A 230 -8.85 -22.90 0.96
N ARG A 231 -8.60 -23.61 -0.15
CA ARG A 231 -8.58 -25.08 -0.20
C ARG A 231 -7.22 -25.68 0.15
N ASN A 232 -6.20 -24.84 0.44
CA ASN A 232 -4.80 -25.26 0.56
C ASN A 232 -4.29 -25.99 -0.70
N ASP A 233 -4.79 -25.61 -1.86
CA ASP A 233 -4.48 -26.21 -3.16
C ASP A 233 -3.25 -25.52 -3.74
N VAL A 234 -2.06 -26.00 -3.32
CA VAL A 234 -0.79 -25.40 -3.74
C VAL A 234 -0.58 -25.53 -5.24
N ASP A 235 -0.97 -26.64 -5.85
CA ASP A 235 -0.77 -26.85 -7.28
C ASP A 235 -1.59 -25.85 -8.11
N ALA A 236 -2.82 -25.56 -7.68
CA ALA A 236 -3.64 -24.53 -8.32
C ALA A 236 -3.08 -23.10 -8.12
N VAL A 237 -2.46 -22.79 -6.97
CA VAL A 237 -1.76 -21.50 -6.78
C VAL A 237 -0.54 -21.42 -7.69
N VAL A 238 0.29 -22.47 -7.71
CA VAL A 238 1.54 -22.50 -8.50
C VAL A 238 1.28 -22.44 -10.00
N ALA A 239 0.16 -23.03 -10.49
CA ALA A 239 -0.24 -22.94 -11.89
C ALA A 239 -0.53 -21.51 -12.39
N MET A 240 -0.76 -20.55 -11.47
CA MET A 240 -0.97 -19.13 -11.81
C MET A 240 0.34 -18.32 -11.79
N LEU A 241 1.48 -18.92 -11.39
CA LEU A 241 2.76 -18.23 -11.25
C LEU A 241 3.56 -18.29 -12.56
N VAL A 242 4.41 -17.27 -12.80
CA VAL A 242 5.49 -17.36 -13.79
C VAL A 242 6.58 -18.33 -13.28
N ASP A 243 7.48 -18.81 -14.16
CA ASP A 243 8.50 -19.79 -13.81
C ASP A 243 9.51 -19.28 -12.77
N ASP A 244 9.89 -18.01 -12.86
CA ASP A 244 10.80 -17.31 -11.96
C ASP A 244 10.09 -16.50 -10.87
N ALA A 245 8.86 -16.89 -10.53
CA ALA A 245 8.03 -16.22 -9.54
C ALA A 245 8.75 -16.06 -8.20
N ARG A 246 8.47 -14.97 -7.53
CA ARG A 246 9.04 -14.61 -6.23
C ARG A 246 7.98 -14.61 -5.14
N MET A 247 8.36 -15.03 -3.93
CA MET A 247 7.52 -14.90 -2.75
C MET A 247 8.31 -14.30 -1.61
N THR A 248 7.82 -13.20 -1.08
CA THR A 248 8.39 -12.47 0.05
C THR A 248 7.38 -12.38 1.19
N MET A 249 7.87 -12.32 2.45
CA MET A 249 6.98 -12.38 3.59
C MET A 249 7.49 -11.54 4.78
N PRO A 250 7.54 -10.21 4.67
CA PRO A 250 7.88 -9.38 5.83
C PRO A 250 6.96 -9.67 7.03
N PRO A 251 7.50 -9.79 8.26
CA PRO A 251 8.81 -9.40 8.73
C PRO A 251 9.91 -10.48 8.67
N TRP A 252 9.71 -11.60 7.97
CA TRP A 252 10.78 -12.58 7.78
C TRP A 252 11.74 -12.12 6.70
N PRO A 253 13.07 -12.25 6.92
CA PRO A 253 14.07 -11.93 5.90
C PRO A 253 14.10 -12.95 4.77
N SER A 254 13.56 -14.15 4.99
CA SER A 254 13.53 -15.23 4.00
C SER A 254 12.56 -14.89 2.87
N TRP A 255 13.01 -15.14 1.64
CA TRP A 255 12.19 -15.05 0.43
C TRP A 255 12.57 -16.19 -0.52
N TYR A 256 11.69 -16.53 -1.44
CA TYR A 256 11.84 -17.68 -2.33
C TYR A 256 11.76 -17.26 -3.78
N SER A 257 12.59 -17.88 -4.63
CA SER A 257 12.66 -17.60 -6.06
C SER A 257 12.45 -18.87 -6.87
N GLY A 258 11.61 -18.79 -7.88
CA GLY A 258 11.23 -19.90 -8.74
C GLY A 258 9.99 -20.65 -8.23
N ARG A 259 9.21 -21.13 -9.18
CA ARG A 259 7.93 -21.80 -8.96
C ARG A 259 8.04 -22.97 -7.98
N ASP A 260 9.08 -23.79 -8.11
CA ASP A 260 9.28 -24.99 -7.27
C ASP A 260 9.62 -24.62 -5.82
N ALA A 261 10.47 -23.61 -5.62
CA ALA A 261 10.82 -23.14 -4.28
C ALA A 261 9.59 -22.54 -3.58
N VAL A 262 8.80 -21.74 -4.30
CA VAL A 262 7.53 -21.19 -3.80
C VAL A 262 6.55 -22.31 -3.46
N ALA A 263 6.41 -23.31 -4.33
CA ALA A 263 5.53 -24.47 -4.06
C ALA A 263 5.94 -25.23 -2.80
N THR A 264 7.23 -25.51 -2.63
CA THR A 264 7.78 -26.21 -1.47
C THR A 264 7.48 -25.44 -0.18
N PHE A 265 7.74 -24.13 -0.19
CA PHE A 265 7.44 -23.26 0.95
C PHE A 265 5.94 -23.21 1.28
N LEU A 266 5.08 -23.05 0.26
CA LEU A 266 3.63 -22.99 0.46
C LEU A 266 3.09 -24.26 1.11
N ARG A 267 3.54 -25.45 0.67
CA ARG A 267 3.16 -26.73 1.26
C ARG A 267 3.64 -26.88 2.71
N GLY A 268 4.85 -26.43 2.98
CA GLY A 268 5.49 -26.58 4.30
C GLY A 268 4.86 -25.71 5.37
N TRP A 269 4.33 -24.55 5.00
CA TRP A 269 3.91 -23.57 6.03
C TRP A 269 2.54 -22.93 5.82
N PRO A 270 2.30 -22.00 4.86
CA PRO A 270 1.03 -21.26 4.86
C PRO A 270 -0.16 -22.08 4.38
N LEU A 271 0.05 -23.05 3.49
CA LEU A 271 -1.00 -23.91 2.93
C LEU A 271 -0.93 -25.36 3.43
N SER A 272 -0.33 -25.57 4.60
CA SER A 272 -0.38 -26.89 5.24
C SER A 272 -1.83 -27.25 5.61
N ALA A 273 -2.16 -28.56 5.55
CA ALA A 273 -3.53 -29.07 5.77
C ALA A 273 -4.17 -28.71 7.11
N ARG A 274 -3.38 -28.25 8.07
CA ARG A 274 -3.85 -27.83 9.41
C ARG A 274 -4.37 -26.40 9.46
N LYS A 275 -4.14 -25.58 8.40
CA LYS A 275 -4.49 -24.16 8.40
C LYS A 275 -5.83 -23.91 7.72
N ARG A 276 -6.67 -23.13 8.35
CA ARG A 276 -7.98 -22.72 7.81
C ARG A 276 -7.95 -21.23 7.54
N TRP A 277 -8.00 -20.87 6.28
CA TRP A 277 -7.92 -19.49 5.81
C TRP A 277 -9.28 -18.94 5.41
N ARG A 278 -9.48 -17.68 5.70
CA ARG A 278 -10.50 -16.83 5.07
C ARG A 278 -9.79 -15.70 4.35
N LEU A 279 -10.10 -15.52 3.08
CA LEU A 279 -9.49 -14.51 2.24
C LEU A 279 -10.55 -13.58 1.70
N LEU A 280 -10.25 -12.27 1.71
CA LEU A 280 -11.10 -11.20 1.18
C LEU A 280 -10.30 -10.38 0.18
N PRO A 281 -10.76 -10.27 -1.07
CA PRO A 281 -10.14 -9.37 -2.05
C PRO A 281 -10.14 -7.93 -1.54
N THR A 282 -9.05 -7.23 -1.77
CA THR A 282 -8.83 -5.82 -1.39
C THR A 282 -7.83 -5.19 -2.37
N GLY A 283 -7.39 -3.97 -2.10
CA GLY A 283 -6.31 -3.29 -2.82
C GLY A 283 -5.27 -2.76 -1.84
N ALA A 284 -4.02 -2.85 -2.22
CA ALA A 284 -2.91 -2.22 -1.53
C ALA A 284 -1.81 -1.83 -2.51
N ASN A 285 -1.20 -0.68 -2.31
CA ASN A 285 -0.17 -0.14 -3.21
C ASN A 285 -0.64 0.02 -4.67
N GLY A 286 -1.92 0.35 -4.88
CA GLY A 286 -2.52 0.42 -6.21
C GLY A 286 -2.63 -0.93 -6.93
N GLN A 287 -2.34 -2.03 -6.25
CA GLN A 287 -2.29 -3.38 -6.79
C GLN A 287 -3.39 -4.27 -6.21
N PRO A 288 -3.81 -5.33 -6.93
CA PRO A 288 -4.67 -6.34 -6.36
C PRO A 288 -4.06 -6.96 -5.13
N ALA A 289 -4.83 -7.02 -4.07
CA ALA A 289 -4.39 -7.61 -2.82
C ALA A 289 -5.49 -8.48 -2.20
N VAL A 290 -5.08 -9.30 -1.24
CA VAL A 290 -5.99 -10.18 -0.50
C VAL A 290 -5.72 -10.05 0.98
N ALA A 291 -6.72 -9.66 1.76
CA ALA A 291 -6.65 -9.70 3.21
C ALA A 291 -6.89 -11.13 3.70
N GLY A 292 -5.87 -11.71 4.35
CA GLY A 292 -5.87 -13.08 4.86
C GLY A 292 -6.16 -13.14 6.35
N TYR A 293 -7.14 -13.94 6.72
CA TYR A 293 -7.53 -14.24 8.11
C TYR A 293 -7.29 -15.71 8.38
N LEU A 294 -6.58 -16.01 9.45
CA LEU A 294 -6.30 -17.36 9.90
C LEU A 294 -7.22 -17.73 11.07
N TRP A 295 -7.76 -18.95 11.05
CA TRP A 295 -8.54 -19.48 12.16
C TRP A 295 -7.67 -19.69 13.39
N ASP A 296 -8.10 -19.18 14.51
CA ASP A 296 -7.48 -19.33 15.82
C ASP A 296 -8.35 -20.25 16.69
N GLU A 297 -7.84 -21.44 17.00
CA GLU A 297 -8.55 -22.45 17.79
C GLU A 297 -8.80 -21.97 19.24
N GLN A 298 -7.90 -21.14 19.79
CA GLN A 298 -8.05 -20.65 21.17
C GLN A 298 -9.21 -19.67 21.31
N THR A 299 -9.39 -18.81 20.32
CA THR A 299 -10.44 -17.79 20.32
C THR A 299 -11.67 -18.18 19.51
N THR A 300 -11.63 -19.34 18.83
CA THR A 300 -12.67 -19.82 17.92
C THR A 300 -13.14 -18.75 16.93
N ALA A 301 -12.18 -17.99 16.39
CA ALA A 301 -12.44 -16.89 15.49
C ALA A 301 -11.36 -16.74 14.42
N PHE A 302 -11.71 -16.12 13.29
CA PHE A 302 -10.75 -15.70 12.29
C PHE A 302 -10.04 -14.41 12.74
N ARG A 303 -8.71 -14.47 12.81
CA ARG A 303 -7.86 -13.32 13.12
C ARG A 303 -7.17 -12.82 11.86
N ALA A 304 -7.12 -11.52 11.71
CA ALA A 304 -6.37 -10.87 10.64
C ALA A 304 -4.87 -11.23 10.78
N GLU A 305 -4.31 -11.78 9.72
CA GLU A 305 -2.96 -12.35 9.72
C GLU A 305 -2.04 -11.71 8.68
N THR A 306 -2.55 -11.42 7.49
CA THR A 306 -1.70 -10.96 6.38
C THR A 306 -2.47 -10.10 5.38
N ILE A 307 -1.73 -9.22 4.70
CA ILE A 307 -2.14 -8.65 3.42
C ILE A 307 -1.21 -9.23 2.36
N ILE A 308 -1.76 -9.89 1.37
CA ILE A 308 -1.04 -10.47 0.25
C ILE A 308 -1.22 -9.53 -0.94
N VAL A 309 -0.16 -8.88 -1.37
CA VAL A 309 -0.14 -8.07 -2.60
C VAL A 309 0.33 -8.94 -3.75
N LEU A 310 -0.37 -8.87 -4.88
CA LEU A 310 -0.06 -9.62 -6.08
C LEU A 310 0.52 -8.69 -7.14
N THR A 311 1.69 -9.04 -7.64
CA THR A 311 2.35 -8.38 -8.77
C THR A 311 2.21 -9.28 -9.99
N PHE A 312 1.82 -8.70 -11.13
CA PHE A 312 1.51 -9.43 -12.36
C PHE A 312 2.52 -9.20 -13.46
N HIS A 313 2.82 -10.26 -14.20
CA HIS A 313 3.41 -10.20 -15.54
C HIS A 313 2.41 -10.82 -16.52
N ALA A 314 1.84 -10.02 -17.40
CA ALA A 314 0.68 -10.40 -18.20
C ALA A 314 -0.45 -11.00 -17.32
N ALA A 315 -1.00 -12.15 -17.65
CA ALA A 315 -2.06 -12.83 -16.89
C ALA A 315 -1.54 -13.75 -15.78
N SER A 316 -0.22 -13.77 -15.52
CA SER A 316 0.38 -14.62 -14.50
C SER A 316 0.91 -13.79 -13.32
N ILE A 317 0.98 -14.39 -12.14
CA ILE A 317 1.52 -13.77 -10.94
C ILE A 317 3.04 -13.89 -10.95
N GLU A 318 3.73 -12.76 -10.94
CA GLU A 318 5.20 -12.66 -10.88
C GLU A 318 5.70 -12.64 -9.44
N GLU A 319 4.99 -11.94 -8.54
CA GLU A 319 5.39 -11.87 -7.15
C GLU A 319 4.19 -11.93 -6.20
N ILE A 320 4.39 -12.65 -5.11
CA ILE A 320 3.50 -12.71 -3.96
C ILE A 320 4.22 -12.04 -2.79
N THR A 321 3.78 -10.86 -2.38
CA THR A 321 4.31 -10.19 -1.18
C THR A 321 3.31 -10.29 -0.05
N ALA A 322 3.57 -11.15 0.94
CA ALA A 322 2.67 -11.41 2.07
C ALA A 322 3.10 -10.64 3.32
N PHE A 323 2.57 -9.45 3.53
CA PHE A 323 2.85 -8.64 4.70
C PHE A 323 2.16 -9.21 5.94
N ARG A 324 2.92 -9.79 6.84
CA ARG A 324 2.43 -10.29 8.13
C ARG A 324 2.67 -9.25 9.22
N SER A 325 1.67 -8.48 9.54
CA SER A 325 1.75 -7.44 10.56
C SER A 325 0.47 -7.38 11.38
N ARG A 326 0.62 -7.14 12.67
CA ARG A 326 -0.49 -6.74 13.55
C ARG A 326 -0.75 -5.23 13.50
N GLY A 327 -0.09 -4.51 12.61
CA GLY A 327 -0.08 -3.05 12.49
C GLY A 327 -1.34 -2.42 11.89
N PRO A 328 -1.36 -1.07 11.76
CA PRO A 328 -2.49 -0.30 11.23
C PRO A 328 -2.86 -0.67 9.80
N ALA A 329 -1.90 -1.02 8.94
CA ALA A 329 -2.15 -1.44 7.56
C ALA A 329 -3.13 -2.62 7.47
N LEU A 330 -3.00 -3.62 8.35
CA LEU A 330 -3.92 -4.76 8.41
C LEU A 330 -5.30 -4.35 8.95
N ARG A 331 -5.38 -3.34 9.81
CA ARG A 331 -6.65 -2.78 10.31
C ARG A 331 -7.35 -1.94 9.24
N ALA A 332 -6.61 -1.16 8.46
CA ALA A 332 -7.14 -0.32 7.40
C ALA A 332 -7.60 -1.13 6.17
N ALA A 333 -6.94 -2.25 5.86
CA ALA A 333 -7.37 -3.18 4.82
C ALA A 333 -8.60 -4.02 5.21
N ARG A 334 -9.18 -3.80 6.38
CA ARG A 334 -10.49 -4.37 6.74
C ARG A 334 -11.52 -3.86 5.75
N ALA A 335 -12.08 -4.81 4.96
CA ALA A 335 -13.31 -4.53 4.27
C ALA A 335 -14.32 -3.94 5.28
N PRO A 336 -15.10 -2.92 4.89
CA PRO A 336 -16.12 -2.38 5.75
C PRO A 336 -17.09 -3.50 6.05
N THR A 337 -17.15 -3.93 7.28
CA THR A 337 -18.26 -4.63 7.93
C THR A 337 -17.77 -5.68 8.92
N ASN A 338 -17.96 -5.35 10.14
CA ASN A 338 -18.31 -6.21 11.27
C ASN A 338 -17.71 -7.62 11.24
N VAL A 339 -16.54 -7.77 11.85
CA VAL A 339 -15.92 -9.08 12.14
C VAL A 339 -16.92 -10.03 12.81
N SER A 340 -17.92 -9.50 13.55
CA SER A 340 -19.03 -10.23 14.13
C SER A 340 -19.99 -10.83 13.10
N GLU A 341 -20.15 -10.23 11.93
CA GLU A 341 -20.98 -10.75 10.84
C GLU A 341 -20.24 -11.81 10.03
N LEU A 342 -18.93 -11.64 9.90
CA LEU A 342 -18.02 -12.64 9.34
C LEU A 342 -17.98 -13.90 10.21
N ASN A 343 -17.95 -13.75 11.52
CA ASN A 343 -17.96 -14.87 12.47
C ASN A 343 -19.32 -15.57 12.50
N ARG A 344 -20.47 -14.85 12.41
CA ARG A 344 -21.82 -15.45 12.38
C ARG A 344 -22.06 -16.34 11.15
N ARG A 345 -21.53 -15.99 9.98
CA ARG A 345 -21.65 -16.84 8.78
C ARG A 345 -20.76 -18.09 8.83
N ALA A 346 -19.70 -18.08 9.64
CA ALA A 346 -18.81 -19.24 9.82
C ALA A 346 -19.38 -20.31 10.75
N THR A 347 -20.31 -19.93 11.65
CA THR A 347 -20.94 -20.83 12.63
C THR A 347 -22.27 -21.42 12.18
N GLN A 348 -22.82 -21.03 11.03
CA GLN A 348 -24.01 -21.70 10.48
C GLN A 348 -23.58 -22.97 9.71
N PRO A 349 -23.95 -24.19 10.19
CA PRO A 349 -23.80 -25.38 9.39
C PRO A 349 -24.68 -25.24 8.16
N GLY A 350 -24.13 -25.57 6.99
CA GLY A 350 -24.84 -25.51 5.70
C GLY A 350 -26.15 -26.29 5.76
N GLY A 351 -27.26 -25.56 5.84
CA GLY A 351 -28.58 -26.14 5.71
C GLY A 351 -28.79 -26.64 4.29
N PRO A 352 -29.45 -27.80 4.07
CA PRO A 352 -29.66 -28.34 2.76
C PRO A 352 -30.47 -27.38 1.89
N SER A 353 -29.99 -27.10 0.70
CA SER A 353 -30.71 -26.37 -0.35
C SER A 353 -32.02 -27.11 -0.67
N ARG A 354 -33.16 -26.51 -0.32
CA ARG A 354 -34.46 -26.97 -0.76
C ARG A 354 -34.58 -26.82 -2.29
N PRO A 355 -35.01 -27.84 -3.02
CA PRO A 355 -35.27 -27.71 -4.46
C PRO A 355 -36.46 -26.75 -4.67
N ARG A 356 -36.30 -25.79 -5.56
CA ARG A 356 -37.38 -24.95 -6.06
C ARG A 356 -38.38 -25.83 -6.80
N THR A 357 -39.57 -25.99 -6.25
CA THR A 357 -40.73 -26.56 -6.95
C THR A 357 -41.17 -25.55 -8.01
N ILE A 358 -41.08 -25.97 -9.26
CA ILE A 358 -41.67 -25.27 -10.40
C ILE A 358 -43.16 -25.54 -10.35
N GLY A 359 -43.95 -24.54 -9.95
CA GLY A 359 -45.40 -24.60 -10.02
C GLY A 359 -45.86 -24.51 -11.46
N ALA A 360 -46.54 -25.58 -11.93
CA ALA A 360 -47.21 -25.61 -13.18
C ALA A 360 -48.39 -24.63 -13.17
N ALA A 361 -48.47 -23.79 -14.19
CA ALA A 361 -49.65 -23.00 -14.50
C ALA A 361 -50.69 -23.90 -15.09
N SER A 362 -51.85 -24.02 -14.45
CA SER A 362 -53.06 -24.58 -15.04
C SER A 362 -53.89 -23.45 -15.64
N SER A 363 -54.24 -23.66 -16.90
CA SER A 363 -55.23 -22.89 -17.66
C SER A 363 -56.63 -23.08 -17.08
N GLU A 364 -57.36 -21.97 -16.89
CA GLU A 364 -58.74 -21.74 -17.30
C GLU A 364 -59.03 -20.25 -17.30
#